data_b23637cba6317b1080daf75e79e4df2b
#
_entry.id   b23637cba6317b1080daf75e79e4df2b
#
_cell.length_a   1.000
_cell.length_b   1.000
_cell.length_c   1.000
_cell.angle_alpha   90.00
_cell.angle_beta   90.00
_cell.angle_gamma   90.00
#
_symmetry.space_group_name_H-M   'P 1'
#
loop_
_entity.id
_entity.type
_entity.pdbx_description
1 polymer ?
#
loop_
_entity_poly.entity_id
_entity_poly.type
_entity_poly.pdbx_seq_one_letter_code
_entity_poly.pdbx_strand_id
1 'polypeptide(L)'
;MFEIGSGTGQHAVTFAAALPGVTWQTSDLEQSHDGIRAWIADAGAVNIRPPLHFDVLSAAAPSSRYDAVFSANTAHIMSYAAVCRMFELVGDIVGEAGVFCLYGPFSCGGRFSTQSNAAFDASLRSRNSSMGIRDLDDLEDLAGQNGMILARIYAMPANNLLTVWTRTGSNCR
;
A
#
# COMPACT_ATOMS: atom_id res chain seq x y z
N MET A 1 -6.17 0.34 -11.38
CA MET A 1 -5.51 0.41 -10.05
C MET A 1 -4.80 -0.89 -9.75
N PHE A 2 -3.66 -0.86 -9.10
CA PHE A 2 -2.91 -2.03 -8.63
C PHE A 2 -2.84 -2.03 -7.09
N GLU A 3 -3.20 -3.15 -6.45
CA GLU A 3 -3.16 -3.28 -4.99
C GLU A 3 -2.00 -4.20 -4.58
N ILE A 4 -1.12 -3.70 -3.72
CA ILE A 4 -0.01 -4.46 -3.14
C ILE A 4 -0.46 -4.99 -1.78
N GLY A 5 -0.48 -6.32 -1.61
CA GLY A 5 -0.88 -6.96 -0.37
C GLY A 5 -2.39 -6.89 -0.14
N SER A 6 -3.16 -7.52 -1.01
CA SER A 6 -4.64 -7.52 -0.93
C SER A 6 -5.22 -8.28 0.27
N GLY A 7 -4.38 -9.07 0.97
CA GLY A 7 -4.77 -9.82 2.16
C GLY A 7 -5.91 -10.80 1.89
N THR A 8 -7.07 -10.54 2.45
CA THR A 8 -8.27 -11.34 2.20
C THR A 8 -9.05 -10.93 0.95
N GLY A 9 -8.77 -9.75 0.37
CA GLY A 9 -9.54 -9.18 -0.74
C GLY A 9 -10.70 -8.26 -0.33
N GLN A 10 -10.93 -8.06 0.97
CA GLN A 10 -12.05 -7.24 1.47
C GLN A 10 -12.00 -5.79 0.99
N HIS A 11 -10.82 -5.16 1.00
CA HIS A 11 -10.65 -3.79 0.49
C HIS A 11 -11.00 -3.73 -1.00
N ALA A 12 -10.45 -4.67 -1.79
CA ALA A 12 -10.69 -4.73 -3.22
C ALA A 12 -12.18 -4.79 -3.56
N VAL A 13 -12.94 -5.70 -2.94
CA VAL A 13 -14.40 -5.83 -3.23
C VAL A 13 -15.18 -4.61 -2.76
N THR A 14 -14.83 -4.03 -1.61
CA THR A 14 -15.50 -2.84 -1.08
C THR A 14 -15.30 -1.63 -1.98
N PHE A 15 -14.06 -1.38 -2.38
CA PHE A 15 -13.73 -0.21 -3.19
C PHE A 15 -14.14 -0.38 -4.65
N ALA A 16 -14.02 -1.57 -5.21
CA ALA A 16 -14.47 -1.84 -6.57
C ALA A 16 -15.98 -1.64 -6.72
N ALA A 17 -16.77 -2.02 -5.72
CA ALA A 17 -18.20 -1.75 -5.72
C ALA A 17 -18.52 -0.24 -5.68
N ALA A 18 -17.73 0.55 -4.93
CA ALA A 18 -17.89 2.00 -4.85
C ALA A 18 -17.33 2.74 -6.08
N LEU A 19 -16.45 2.10 -6.84
CA LEU A 19 -15.72 2.70 -7.98
C LEU A 19 -15.89 1.83 -9.25
N PRO A 20 -17.10 1.74 -9.82
CA PRO A 20 -17.37 0.81 -10.91
C PRO A 20 -16.59 1.10 -12.20
N GLY A 21 -16.09 2.33 -12.37
CA GLY A 21 -15.22 2.72 -13.50
C GLY A 21 -13.76 2.33 -13.33
N VAL A 22 -13.35 1.79 -12.17
CA VAL A 22 -11.98 1.40 -11.87
C VAL A 22 -11.80 -0.10 -12.02
N THR A 23 -10.88 -0.53 -12.87
CA THR A 23 -10.42 -1.92 -12.86
C THR A 23 -9.41 -2.11 -11.73
N TRP A 24 -9.70 -3.04 -10.82
CA TRP A 24 -8.87 -3.34 -9.65
C TRP A 24 -8.04 -4.60 -9.89
N GLN A 25 -6.73 -4.49 -9.88
CA GLN A 25 -5.82 -5.64 -9.93
C GLN A 25 -5.35 -5.96 -8.51
N THR A 26 -5.81 -7.07 -7.96
CA THR A 26 -5.34 -7.58 -6.68
C THR A 26 -3.99 -8.27 -6.82
N SER A 27 -3.16 -8.22 -5.78
CA SER A 27 -1.91 -8.99 -5.71
C SER A 27 -1.53 -9.30 -4.27
N ASP A 28 -0.95 -10.48 -4.06
CA ASP A 28 -0.46 -10.94 -2.76
C ASP A 28 0.46 -12.16 -2.95
N LEU A 29 0.99 -12.70 -1.84
CA LEU A 29 1.61 -14.01 -1.82
C LEU A 29 0.57 -15.10 -2.16
N GLU A 30 1.02 -16.19 -2.75
CA GLU A 30 0.14 -17.25 -3.27
C GLU A 30 -0.83 -17.81 -2.22
N GLN A 31 -0.40 -17.87 -0.97
CA GLN A 31 -1.20 -18.35 0.15
C GLN A 31 -2.47 -17.53 0.42
N SER A 32 -2.53 -16.27 -0.03
CA SER A 32 -3.69 -15.37 0.12
C SER A 32 -4.68 -15.51 -1.05
N HIS A 33 -4.28 -16.13 -2.15
CA HIS A 33 -5.04 -16.11 -3.40
C HIS A 33 -6.41 -16.74 -3.31
N ASP A 34 -6.55 -17.86 -2.59
CA ASP A 34 -7.84 -18.54 -2.46
C ASP A 34 -8.85 -17.69 -1.69
N GLY A 35 -8.40 -17.00 -0.63
CA GLY A 35 -9.22 -16.04 0.11
C GLY A 35 -9.67 -14.87 -0.77
N ILE A 36 -8.75 -14.28 -1.54
CA ILE A 36 -9.05 -13.19 -2.47
C ILE A 36 -10.08 -13.63 -3.51
N ARG A 37 -9.88 -14.81 -4.13
CA ARG A 37 -10.81 -15.37 -5.13
C ARG A 37 -12.20 -15.61 -4.54
N ALA A 38 -12.27 -16.13 -3.31
CA ALA A 38 -13.55 -16.37 -2.63
C ALA A 38 -14.32 -15.07 -2.40
N TRP A 39 -13.66 -14.01 -1.92
CA TRP A 39 -14.27 -12.70 -1.74
C TRP A 39 -14.73 -12.07 -3.06
N ILE A 40 -13.94 -12.18 -4.13
CA ILE A 40 -14.32 -11.68 -5.46
C ILE A 40 -15.56 -12.40 -5.98
N ALA A 41 -15.60 -13.75 -5.82
CA ALA A 41 -16.73 -14.56 -6.27
C ALA A 41 -18.00 -14.27 -5.48
N ASP A 42 -17.92 -14.17 -4.15
CA ASP A 42 -19.06 -13.85 -3.28
C ASP A 42 -19.66 -12.48 -3.57
N ALA A 43 -18.79 -11.49 -3.82
CA ALA A 43 -19.21 -10.13 -4.16
C ALA A 43 -19.77 -10.01 -5.60
N GLY A 44 -19.58 -10.98 -6.46
CA GLY A 44 -19.93 -10.90 -7.89
C GLY A 44 -19.24 -9.74 -8.62
N ALA A 45 -18.06 -9.34 -8.15
CA ALA A 45 -17.36 -8.15 -8.63
C ALA A 45 -16.77 -8.38 -10.02
N VAL A 46 -17.25 -7.64 -11.02
CA VAL A 46 -16.83 -7.78 -12.43
C VAL A 46 -15.62 -6.93 -12.80
N ASN A 47 -15.30 -5.93 -11.98
CA ASN A 47 -14.19 -5.00 -12.21
C ASN A 47 -12.94 -5.30 -11.37
N ILE A 48 -12.88 -6.49 -10.74
CA ILE A 48 -11.69 -6.97 -10.04
C ILE A 48 -11.05 -8.10 -10.83
N ARG A 49 -9.75 -8.00 -11.05
CA ARG A 49 -8.95 -9.05 -11.68
C ARG A 49 -8.49 -10.08 -10.64
N PRO A 50 -8.36 -11.35 -11.03
CA PRO A 50 -7.79 -12.38 -10.17
C PRO A 50 -6.43 -11.98 -9.61
N PRO A 51 -6.06 -12.45 -8.40
CA PRO A 51 -4.81 -12.06 -7.77
C PRO A 51 -3.60 -12.50 -8.57
N LEU A 52 -2.62 -11.59 -8.69
CA LEU A 52 -1.28 -11.90 -9.16
C LEU A 52 -0.42 -12.34 -7.98
N HIS A 53 0.45 -13.32 -8.19
CA HIS A 53 1.51 -13.60 -7.24
C HIS A 53 2.50 -12.43 -7.23
N PHE A 54 2.65 -11.81 -6.07
CA PHE A 54 3.49 -10.62 -5.93
C PHE A 54 4.16 -10.59 -4.55
N ASP A 55 5.37 -11.09 -4.48
CA ASP A 55 6.27 -10.89 -3.35
C ASP A 55 7.14 -9.66 -3.63
N VAL A 56 6.95 -8.61 -2.86
CA VAL A 56 7.66 -7.33 -3.04
C VAL A 56 9.18 -7.49 -3.12
N LEU A 57 9.76 -8.44 -2.36
CA LEU A 57 11.21 -8.64 -2.34
C LEU A 57 11.76 -9.32 -3.60
N SER A 58 10.98 -10.16 -4.24
CA SER A 58 11.42 -10.98 -5.37
C SER A 58 10.74 -10.65 -6.70
N ALA A 59 9.62 -9.91 -6.65
CA ALA A 59 8.86 -9.59 -7.85
C ALA A 59 9.61 -8.61 -8.76
N ALA A 60 9.53 -8.89 -10.07
CA ALA A 60 9.82 -7.88 -11.08
C ALA A 60 8.68 -6.85 -11.13
N ALA A 61 9.01 -5.61 -11.46
CA ALA A 61 7.97 -4.60 -11.67
C ALA A 61 7.02 -5.05 -12.80
N PRO A 62 5.69 -4.96 -12.61
CA PRO A 62 4.76 -5.17 -13.69
C PRO A 62 5.08 -4.29 -14.89
N SER A 63 4.98 -4.86 -16.11
CA SER A 63 5.26 -4.12 -17.34
C SER A 63 4.26 -2.99 -17.65
N SER A 64 3.07 -3.08 -17.06
CA SER A 64 2.01 -2.08 -17.21
C SER A 64 2.14 -0.97 -16.17
N ARG A 65 1.87 0.27 -16.57
CA ARG A 65 1.69 1.39 -15.64
C ARG A 65 0.25 1.45 -15.17
N TYR A 66 0.07 1.97 -13.96
CA TYR A 66 -1.23 2.10 -13.32
C TYR A 66 -1.52 3.56 -12.95
N ASP A 67 -2.79 3.97 -13.11
CA ASP A 67 -3.24 5.31 -12.69
C ASP A 67 -3.24 5.46 -11.17
N ALA A 68 -3.35 4.34 -10.45
CA ALA A 68 -3.23 4.32 -9.01
C ALA A 68 -2.63 3.00 -8.52
N VAL A 69 -1.81 3.09 -7.47
CA VAL A 69 -1.34 1.97 -6.65
C VAL A 69 -1.89 2.16 -5.25
N PHE A 70 -2.33 1.08 -4.62
CA PHE A 70 -2.88 1.08 -3.27
C PHE A 70 -2.22 0.00 -2.42
N SER A 71 -1.98 0.29 -1.15
CA SER A 71 -1.55 -0.71 -0.18
C SER A 71 -2.07 -0.34 1.20
N ALA A 72 -2.63 -1.31 1.92
CA ALA A 72 -3.22 -1.09 3.23
C ALA A 72 -2.66 -2.05 4.27
N ASN A 73 -2.22 -1.51 5.39
CA ASN A 73 -1.73 -2.29 6.54
C ASN A 73 -0.55 -3.22 6.23
N THR A 74 0.24 -2.94 5.22
CA THR A 74 1.36 -3.75 4.75
C THR A 74 2.71 -3.23 5.26
N ALA A 75 2.94 -1.93 5.22
CA ALA A 75 4.23 -1.32 5.50
C ALA A 75 4.78 -1.67 6.91
N HIS A 76 3.92 -1.78 7.90
CA HIS A 76 4.33 -2.08 9.27
C HIS A 76 4.55 -3.58 9.55
N ILE A 77 4.05 -4.49 8.68
CA ILE A 77 4.30 -5.94 8.77
C ILE A 77 5.41 -6.43 7.85
N MET A 78 5.82 -5.64 6.87
CA MET A 78 6.97 -5.92 6.02
C MET A 78 8.29 -5.61 6.76
N SER A 79 9.41 -6.17 6.31
CA SER A 79 10.73 -5.67 6.69
C SER A 79 10.97 -4.29 6.08
N TYR A 80 11.89 -3.49 6.66
CA TYR A 80 12.22 -2.18 6.07
C TYR A 80 12.77 -2.31 4.65
N ALA A 81 13.56 -3.34 4.37
CA ALA A 81 14.05 -3.63 3.01
C ALA A 81 12.88 -3.88 2.03
N ALA A 82 11.82 -4.56 2.46
CA ALA A 82 10.63 -4.76 1.62
C ALA A 82 9.87 -3.44 1.41
N VAL A 83 9.83 -2.55 2.40
CA VAL A 83 9.23 -1.21 2.23
C VAL A 83 10.04 -0.39 1.23
N CYS A 84 11.38 -0.38 1.31
CA CYS A 84 12.23 0.27 0.32
C CYS A 84 11.93 -0.26 -1.10
N ARG A 85 11.89 -1.60 -1.24
CA ARG A 85 11.60 -2.22 -2.52
C ARG A 85 10.18 -1.92 -3.03
N MET A 86 9.21 -1.81 -2.13
CA MET A 86 7.85 -1.39 -2.50
C MET A 86 7.84 0.01 -3.12
N PHE A 87 8.57 0.97 -2.54
CA PHE A 87 8.66 2.33 -3.11
C PHE A 87 9.37 2.35 -4.47
N GLU A 88 10.42 1.55 -4.67
CA GLU A 88 11.07 1.38 -5.98
C GLU A 88 10.07 0.86 -7.02
N LEU A 89 9.38 -0.26 -6.72
CA LEU A 89 8.38 -0.85 -7.60
C LEU A 89 7.25 0.12 -7.93
N VAL A 90 6.75 0.84 -6.92
CA VAL A 90 5.70 1.84 -7.12
C VAL A 90 6.18 2.98 -8.02
N GLY A 91 7.41 3.47 -7.83
CA GLY A 91 8.02 4.47 -8.70
C GLY A 91 8.08 4.04 -10.17
N ASP A 92 8.31 2.73 -10.41
CA ASP A 92 8.35 2.18 -11.76
C ASP A 92 6.97 2.04 -12.40
N ILE A 93 5.94 1.64 -11.62
CA ILE A 93 4.62 1.26 -12.15
C ILE A 93 3.56 2.35 -12.06
N VAL A 94 3.72 3.36 -11.21
CA VAL A 94 2.77 4.49 -11.16
C VAL A 94 2.92 5.37 -12.39
N GLY A 95 1.81 5.69 -13.05
CA GLY A 95 1.80 6.56 -14.23
C GLY A 95 2.21 8.00 -13.90
N GLU A 96 2.49 8.82 -14.92
CA GLU A 96 2.93 10.22 -14.72
C GLU A 96 1.93 11.06 -13.93
N ALA A 97 0.63 10.89 -14.19
CA ALA A 97 -0.46 11.52 -13.42
C ALA A 97 -1.05 10.59 -12.36
N GLY A 98 -0.38 9.46 -12.09
CA GLY A 98 -0.86 8.45 -11.18
C GLY A 98 -0.56 8.79 -9.72
N VAL A 99 -1.21 8.06 -8.83
CA VAL A 99 -1.07 8.23 -7.38
C VAL A 99 -0.71 6.91 -6.70
N PHE A 100 0.04 7.00 -5.61
CA PHE A 100 0.21 5.90 -4.66
C PHE A 100 -0.51 6.25 -3.36
N CYS A 101 -1.42 5.39 -2.92
CA CYS A 101 -2.15 5.52 -1.67
C CYS A 101 -1.65 4.45 -0.70
N LEU A 102 -1.07 4.87 0.42
CA LEU A 102 -0.58 3.96 1.46
C LEU A 102 -1.33 4.23 2.76
N TYR A 103 -2.05 3.21 3.25
CA TYR A 103 -2.85 3.28 4.47
C TYR A 103 -2.21 2.46 5.59
N GLY A 104 -2.17 3.04 6.77
CA GLY A 104 -1.72 2.37 8.00
C GLY A 104 -1.38 3.34 9.12
N PRO A 105 -0.84 2.83 10.23
CA PRO A 105 -0.26 3.65 11.27
C PRO A 105 1.15 4.12 10.85
N PHE A 106 1.46 5.39 11.15
CA PHE A 106 2.77 5.98 10.91
C PHE A 106 3.23 6.77 12.15
N SER A 107 4.54 6.90 12.32
CA SER A 107 5.17 7.89 13.19
C SER A 107 5.62 9.11 12.36
N CYS A 108 6.00 10.18 13.04
CA CYS A 108 6.52 11.39 12.41
C CYS A 108 7.64 11.96 13.27
N GLY A 109 8.81 12.19 12.69
CA GLY A 109 9.99 12.68 13.42
C GLY A 109 10.40 11.75 14.57
N GLY A 110 10.29 10.45 14.38
CA GLY A 110 10.59 9.43 15.41
C GLY A 110 9.58 9.36 16.56
N ARG A 111 8.40 9.99 16.43
CA ARG A 111 7.38 10.04 17.50
C ARG A 111 6.08 9.39 17.06
N PHE A 112 5.55 8.51 17.91
CA PHE A 112 4.22 7.95 17.72
C PHE A 112 3.15 8.99 18.03
N SER A 113 2.09 9.01 17.23
CA SER A 113 0.94 9.92 17.39
C SER A 113 0.17 9.65 18.70
N THR A 114 0.20 8.41 19.18
CA THR A 114 -0.53 7.97 20.39
C THR A 114 0.22 6.88 21.14
N GLN A 115 -0.11 6.70 22.42
CA GLN A 115 0.42 5.60 23.22
C GLN A 115 -0.02 4.23 22.67
N SER A 116 -1.21 4.14 22.05
CA SER A 116 -1.67 2.90 21.42
C SER A 116 -0.81 2.51 20.22
N ASN A 117 -0.36 3.47 19.40
CA ASN A 117 0.56 3.20 18.30
C ASN A 117 1.94 2.77 18.81
N ALA A 118 2.43 3.36 19.90
CA ALA A 118 3.68 2.91 20.54
C ALA A 118 3.57 1.46 21.05
N ALA A 119 2.46 1.11 21.71
CA ALA A 119 2.22 -0.26 22.19
C ALA A 119 2.06 -1.23 21.00
N PHE A 120 1.44 -0.83 19.92
CA PHE A 120 1.30 -1.63 18.70
C PHE A 120 2.66 -1.87 18.04
N ASP A 121 3.52 -0.85 17.94
CA ASP A 121 4.90 -1.01 17.43
C ASP A 121 5.69 -2.02 18.28
N ALA A 122 5.64 -1.90 19.59
CA ALA A 122 6.30 -2.85 20.50
C ALA A 122 5.78 -4.28 20.28
N SER A 123 4.47 -4.46 20.09
CA SER A 123 3.85 -5.75 19.78
C SER A 123 4.29 -6.31 18.42
N LEU A 124 4.42 -5.48 17.41
CA LEU A 124 4.95 -5.89 16.11
C LEU A 124 6.38 -6.39 16.22
N ARG A 125 7.25 -5.60 16.85
CA ARG A 125 8.68 -5.93 17.02
C ARG A 125 8.91 -7.15 17.90
N SER A 126 8.05 -7.42 18.88
CA SER A 126 8.13 -8.64 19.69
C SER A 126 7.83 -9.92 18.89
N ARG A 127 6.98 -9.83 17.87
CA ARG A 127 6.67 -10.95 16.96
C ARG A 127 7.76 -11.14 15.90
N ASN A 128 8.25 -10.04 15.35
CA ASN A 128 9.35 -10.03 14.40
C ASN A 128 10.05 -8.66 14.45
N SER A 129 11.33 -8.65 14.79
CA SER A 129 12.13 -7.43 14.95
C SER A 129 12.24 -6.58 13.69
N SER A 130 11.99 -7.16 12.50
CA SER A 130 11.96 -6.43 11.23
C SER A 130 10.65 -5.67 10.97
N MET A 131 9.57 -6.02 11.69
CA MET A 131 8.30 -5.29 11.65
C MET A 131 8.38 -4.02 12.50
N GLY A 132 7.43 -3.13 12.31
CA GLY A 132 7.26 -1.91 13.12
C GLY A 132 6.59 -0.80 12.33
N ILE A 133 6.01 0.16 13.05
CA ILE A 133 5.43 1.36 12.46
C ILE A 133 6.54 2.14 11.75
N ARG A 134 6.27 2.58 10.53
CA ARG A 134 7.22 3.34 9.70
C ARG A 134 7.09 4.83 9.98
N ASP A 135 8.23 5.52 9.94
CA ASP A 135 8.25 6.98 10.07
C ASP A 135 7.95 7.63 8.72
N LEU A 136 7.14 8.68 8.73
CA LEU A 136 6.79 9.41 7.51
C LEU A 136 8.00 10.09 6.88
N ASP A 137 8.93 10.60 7.70
CA ASP A 137 10.13 11.27 7.20
C ASP A 137 11.00 10.28 6.39
N ASP A 138 11.16 9.03 6.89
CA ASP A 138 11.87 7.97 6.17
C ASP A 138 11.15 7.61 4.86
N LEU A 139 9.81 7.59 4.87
CA LEU A 139 9.01 7.28 3.67
C LEU A 139 9.05 8.43 2.65
N GLU A 140 9.14 9.68 3.08
CA GLU A 140 9.33 10.84 2.21
C GLU A 140 10.69 10.77 1.50
N ASP A 141 11.74 10.41 2.23
CA ASP A 141 13.07 10.20 1.64
C ASP A 141 13.05 9.07 0.60
N LEU A 142 12.42 7.92 0.91
CA LEU A 142 12.25 6.82 -0.03
C LEU A 142 11.45 7.24 -1.27
N ALA A 143 10.37 7.98 -1.09
CA ALA A 143 9.55 8.48 -2.18
C ALA A 143 10.37 9.41 -3.08
N GLY A 144 11.14 10.34 -2.50
CA GLY A 144 12.01 11.26 -3.22
C GLY A 144 13.04 10.55 -4.08
N GLN A 145 13.68 9.48 -3.54
CA GLN A 145 14.63 8.65 -4.27
C GLN A 145 14.00 7.93 -5.47
N ASN A 146 12.69 7.72 -5.45
CA ASN A 146 11.93 7.02 -6.48
C ASN A 146 11.03 7.96 -7.32
N GLY A 147 11.33 9.25 -7.32
CA GLY A 147 10.66 10.25 -8.15
C GLY A 147 9.22 10.53 -7.73
N MET A 148 8.90 10.39 -6.45
CA MET A 148 7.60 10.67 -5.86
C MET A 148 7.71 11.70 -4.72
N ILE A 149 6.61 12.39 -4.45
CA ILE A 149 6.47 13.32 -3.32
C ILE A 149 5.18 13.03 -2.55
N LEU A 150 5.19 13.29 -1.26
CA LEU A 150 4.00 13.25 -0.43
C LEU A 150 3.11 14.46 -0.78
N ALA A 151 1.97 14.17 -1.41
CA ALA A 151 1.04 15.20 -1.85
C ALA A 151 -0.02 15.53 -0.79
N ARG A 152 -0.52 14.51 -0.07
CA ARG A 152 -1.57 14.68 0.96
C ARG A 152 -1.50 13.62 2.04
N ILE A 153 -1.99 14.00 3.23
CA ILE A 153 -2.22 13.10 4.36
C ILE A 153 -3.66 13.29 4.83
N TYR A 154 -4.37 12.19 5.02
CA TYR A 154 -5.70 12.17 5.61
C TYR A 154 -5.66 11.42 6.93
N ALA A 155 -6.16 12.04 7.99
CA ALA A 155 -6.38 11.36 9.26
C ALA A 155 -7.53 10.36 9.12
N MET A 156 -7.29 9.14 9.55
CA MET A 156 -8.21 8.03 9.43
C MET A 156 -8.57 7.46 10.82
N PRO A 157 -9.66 6.70 10.94
CA PRO A 157 -9.99 6.06 12.21
C PRO A 157 -8.87 5.21 12.78
N ALA A 158 -8.91 4.97 14.09
CA ALA A 158 -7.95 4.15 14.84
C ALA A 158 -6.49 4.62 14.74
N ASN A 159 -6.28 5.94 14.68
CA ASN A 159 -4.97 6.59 14.60
C ASN A 159 -4.13 6.16 13.37
N ASN A 160 -4.80 5.74 12.30
CA ASN A 160 -4.18 5.52 11.01
C ASN A 160 -4.15 6.79 10.17
N LEU A 161 -3.33 6.76 9.15
CA LEU A 161 -3.28 7.78 8.12
C LEU A 161 -3.45 7.11 6.74
N LEU A 162 -4.04 7.86 5.82
CA LEU A 162 -3.93 7.58 4.39
C LEU A 162 -2.99 8.62 3.79
N THR A 163 -1.84 8.19 3.33
CA THR A 163 -0.86 9.04 2.65
C THR A 163 -1.02 8.89 1.15
N VAL A 164 -1.00 10.01 0.42
CA VAL A 164 -1.13 10.06 -1.04
C VAL A 164 0.15 10.65 -1.61
N TRP A 165 0.78 9.88 -2.47
CA TRP A 165 2.04 10.19 -3.13
C TRP A 165 1.80 10.38 -4.62
N THR A 166 2.47 11.35 -5.24
CA THR A 166 2.41 11.62 -6.69
C THR A 166 3.81 11.70 -7.26
N ARG A 167 3.95 11.55 -8.57
CA ARG A 167 5.24 11.74 -9.21
C ARG A 167 5.70 13.19 -9.14
N THR A 168 7.03 13.38 -8.99
CA THR A 168 7.66 14.69 -9.12
C THR A 168 7.49 15.20 -10.55
N GLY A 169 6.93 16.41 -10.70
CA GLY A 169 6.64 16.97 -12.03
C GLY A 169 5.18 16.83 -12.49
N SER A 170 4.35 16.09 -11.78
CA SER A 170 2.91 16.15 -11.96
C SER A 170 2.37 17.45 -11.37
N ASN A 171 2.19 18.48 -12.20
CA ASN A 171 1.47 19.67 -11.78
C ASN A 171 0.03 19.24 -11.39
N CYS A 172 -0.29 19.22 -10.11
CA CYS A 172 -1.67 19.26 -9.66
C CYS A 172 -2.30 20.57 -10.17
N ARG A 173 -3.03 20.48 -11.29
CA ARG A 173 -3.95 21.56 -11.73
C ARG A 173 -5.28 21.39 -11.01
#